data_8a95c29f21863cab507dce52d0f31efa
#
_entry.id   8a95c29f21863cab507dce52d0f31efa
#
_cell.length_a   1.000
_cell.length_b   1.000
_cell.length_c   1.000
_cell.angle_alpha   90.00
_cell.angle_beta   90.00
_cell.angle_gamma   90.00
#
_symmetry.space_group_name_H-M   'P 1'
#
loop_
_entity.id
_entity.type
_entity.pdbx_description
1 polymer ?
#
loop_
_entity_poly.entity_id
_entity_poly.type
_entity_poly.pdbx_seq_one_letter_code
_entity_poly.pdbx_strand_id
1 'polypeptide(L)'
;MAEKTLETTDDFRSELKCIGLRIAYFRKLKNITQAALAEQLSINKNYLSHIESGSANKAVSLPLLIRISKALDIDLSLLTDLSDLKKNELSTFVRDMRQTFEEMKELNAELDEMLQSIDNLDS
;
A
#
# COMPACT_ATOMS: atom_id res chain seq x y z
N MET A 1 10.18 -2.24 -38.71
CA MET A 1 10.27 -2.62 -37.34
C MET A 1 8.94 -2.47 -36.62
N ALA A 2 8.62 -3.45 -35.90
CA ALA A 2 7.34 -3.42 -35.21
C ALA A 2 7.38 -2.43 -34.06
N GLU A 3 6.42 -1.59 -34.05
CA GLU A 3 6.26 -0.67 -32.95
C GLU A 3 5.65 -1.40 -31.79
N LYS A 4 6.31 -1.37 -30.69
CA LYS A 4 5.67 -1.85 -29.49
C LYS A 4 4.72 -0.81 -28.99
N THR A 5 3.49 -1.19 -28.80
CA THR A 5 2.57 -0.28 -28.14
C THR A 5 2.87 -0.35 -26.65
N LEU A 6 2.90 0.80 -26.02
CA LEU A 6 3.19 0.89 -24.61
C LEU A 6 1.94 1.08 -23.77
N GLU A 7 0.79 0.89 -24.39
CA GLU A 7 -0.48 1.16 -23.74
C GLU A 7 -1.06 -0.04 -23.02
N THR A 8 -0.47 -1.22 -23.17
CA THR A 8 -1.01 -2.41 -22.52
C THR A 8 -0.59 -2.44 -21.06
N THR A 9 -1.45 -2.96 -20.22
CA THR A 9 -1.16 -3.13 -18.80
C THR A 9 0.04 -4.05 -18.59
N ASP A 10 0.24 -5.01 -19.50
CA ASP A 10 1.35 -5.95 -19.39
C ASP A 10 2.70 -5.28 -19.44
N ASP A 11 2.82 -4.16 -20.17
CA ASP A 11 4.07 -3.43 -20.26
C ASP A 11 4.48 -2.78 -18.94
N PHE A 12 3.53 -2.61 -18.01
CA PHE A 12 3.76 -1.92 -16.75
C PHE A 12 3.37 -2.76 -15.55
N ARG A 13 3.33 -4.06 -15.71
CA ARG A 13 2.83 -4.95 -14.66
C ARG A 13 3.60 -4.82 -13.35
N SER A 14 4.92 -4.80 -13.44
CA SER A 14 5.76 -4.69 -12.25
C SER A 14 5.58 -3.36 -11.54
N GLU A 15 5.50 -2.30 -12.32
CA GLU A 15 5.30 -0.95 -11.78
C GLU A 15 3.94 -0.81 -11.12
N LEU A 16 2.89 -1.30 -11.77
CA LEU A 16 1.55 -1.24 -11.21
C LEU A 16 1.44 -2.07 -9.93
N LYS A 17 2.09 -3.22 -9.92
CA LYS A 17 2.10 -4.05 -8.73
C LYS A 17 2.83 -3.37 -7.58
N CYS A 18 3.93 -2.72 -7.87
CA CYS A 18 4.69 -1.98 -6.86
C CYS A 18 3.86 -0.83 -6.28
N ILE A 19 3.20 -0.06 -7.14
CA ILE A 19 2.34 1.03 -6.70
C ILE A 19 1.21 0.50 -5.81
N GLY A 20 0.58 -0.59 -6.24
CA GLY A 20 -0.49 -1.20 -5.46
C GLY A 20 -0.04 -1.66 -4.09
N LEU A 21 1.14 -2.28 -4.02
CA LEU A 21 1.73 -2.72 -2.75
C LEU A 21 2.01 -1.53 -1.83
N ARG A 22 2.49 -0.43 -2.38
CA ARG A 22 2.75 0.77 -1.59
C ARG A 22 1.47 1.39 -1.06
N ILE A 23 0.42 1.41 -1.87
CA ILE A 23 -0.89 1.88 -1.42
C ILE A 23 -1.37 1.04 -0.23
N ALA A 24 -1.31 -0.27 -0.36
CA ALA A 24 -1.73 -1.17 0.70
C ALA A 24 -0.88 -0.99 1.96
N TYR A 25 0.41 -0.83 1.77
CA TYR A 25 1.34 -0.64 2.89
C TYR A 25 0.98 0.62 3.69
N PHE A 26 0.87 1.75 3.02
CA PHE A 26 0.59 3.01 3.73
C PHE A 26 -0.82 3.03 4.30
N ARG A 27 -1.78 2.41 3.60
CA ARG A 27 -3.13 2.29 4.12
C ARG A 27 -3.14 1.54 5.45
N LYS A 28 -2.48 0.40 5.49
CA LYS A 28 -2.41 -0.42 6.70
C LYS A 28 -1.63 0.29 7.81
N LEU A 29 -0.56 0.96 7.43
CA LEU A 29 0.24 1.73 8.39
C LEU A 29 -0.60 2.80 9.07
N LYS A 30 -1.55 3.39 8.35
CA LYS A 30 -2.45 4.40 8.89
C LYS A 30 -3.70 3.81 9.53
N ASN A 31 -3.80 2.48 9.62
CA ASN A 31 -4.95 1.78 10.19
C ASN A 31 -6.27 2.07 9.48
N ILE A 32 -6.22 2.18 8.16
CA ILE A 32 -7.41 2.44 7.35
C ILE A 32 -7.76 1.16 6.60
N THR A 33 -9.03 0.73 6.70
CA THR A 33 -9.49 -0.45 5.98
C THR A 33 -9.67 -0.14 4.49
N GLN A 34 -9.67 -1.18 3.65
CA GLN A 34 -9.97 -1.00 2.23
C GLN A 34 -11.34 -0.35 2.04
N ALA A 35 -12.33 -0.80 2.81
CA ALA A 35 -13.68 -0.24 2.71
C ALA A 35 -13.70 1.25 3.04
N ALA A 36 -13.00 1.65 4.09
CA ALA A 36 -12.95 3.05 4.51
C ALA A 36 -12.26 3.91 3.46
N LEU A 37 -11.13 3.45 2.93
CA LEU A 37 -10.42 4.21 1.91
C LEU A 37 -11.24 4.30 0.61
N ALA A 38 -11.85 3.18 0.20
CA ALA A 38 -12.68 3.17 -0.99
C ALA A 38 -13.84 4.15 -0.87
N GLU A 39 -14.48 4.19 0.29
CA GLU A 39 -15.56 5.14 0.55
C GLU A 39 -15.06 6.57 0.46
N GLN A 40 -13.94 6.86 1.07
CA GLN A 40 -13.35 8.20 1.05
C GLN A 40 -13.01 8.64 -0.37
N LEU A 41 -12.60 7.70 -1.22
CA LEU A 41 -12.26 7.97 -2.61
C LEU A 41 -13.46 7.90 -3.55
N SER A 42 -14.62 7.48 -3.06
CA SER A 42 -15.83 7.25 -3.85
C SER A 42 -15.60 6.24 -4.97
N ILE A 43 -14.88 5.18 -4.65
CA ILE A 43 -14.66 4.08 -5.58
C ILE A 43 -15.14 2.78 -4.96
N ASN A 44 -15.31 1.77 -5.80
CA ASN A 44 -15.72 0.44 -5.35
C ASN A 44 -14.57 -0.23 -4.59
N LYS A 45 -14.89 -0.88 -3.48
CA LYS A 45 -13.89 -1.59 -2.67
C LYS A 45 -13.16 -2.66 -3.49
N ASN A 46 -13.89 -3.37 -4.37
CA ASN A 46 -13.26 -4.38 -5.20
C ASN A 46 -12.26 -3.77 -6.17
N TYR A 47 -12.56 -2.59 -6.70
CA TYR A 47 -11.62 -1.88 -7.56
C TYR A 47 -10.36 -1.52 -6.79
N LEU A 48 -10.50 -1.00 -5.57
CA LEU A 48 -9.35 -0.70 -4.73
C LEU A 48 -8.53 -1.96 -4.45
N SER A 49 -9.21 -3.07 -4.15
CA SER A 49 -8.53 -4.34 -3.92
C SER A 49 -7.71 -4.77 -5.15
N HIS A 50 -8.26 -4.60 -6.34
CA HIS A 50 -7.51 -4.91 -7.57
C HIS A 50 -6.33 -3.98 -7.78
N ILE A 51 -6.47 -2.70 -7.45
CA ILE A 51 -5.36 -1.76 -7.52
C ILE A 51 -4.24 -2.21 -6.58
N GLU A 52 -4.58 -2.53 -5.34
CA GLU A 52 -3.59 -2.90 -4.33
C GLU A 52 -2.87 -4.21 -4.68
N SER A 53 -3.55 -5.12 -5.34
CA SER A 53 -2.94 -6.39 -5.75
C SER A 53 -2.20 -6.30 -7.09
N GLY A 54 -2.34 -5.19 -7.78
CA GLY A 54 -1.75 -5.02 -9.10
C GLY A 54 -2.50 -5.75 -10.20
N SER A 55 -3.73 -6.19 -9.93
CA SER A 55 -4.54 -6.96 -10.89
C SER A 55 -5.62 -6.14 -11.58
N ALA A 56 -5.59 -4.82 -11.42
CA ALA A 56 -6.54 -3.96 -12.10
C ALA A 56 -6.36 -4.06 -13.62
N ASN A 57 -7.47 -4.17 -14.33
CA ASN A 57 -7.44 -4.29 -15.79
C ASN A 57 -7.00 -3.02 -16.48
N LYS A 58 -7.17 -1.90 -15.83
CA LYS A 58 -6.80 -0.59 -16.37
C LYS A 58 -5.74 0.03 -15.49
N ALA A 59 -4.85 0.77 -16.11
CA ALA A 59 -3.87 1.54 -15.36
C ALA A 59 -4.58 2.52 -14.44
N VAL A 60 -4.04 2.70 -13.26
CA VAL A 60 -4.57 3.66 -12.30
C VAL A 60 -4.25 5.06 -12.81
N SER A 61 -5.25 5.94 -12.83
CA SER A 61 -5.05 7.29 -13.32
C SER A 61 -4.24 8.11 -12.32
N LEU A 62 -3.50 9.08 -12.85
CA LEU A 62 -2.76 10.00 -11.99
C LEU A 62 -3.67 10.77 -11.03
N PRO A 63 -4.83 11.29 -11.48
CA PRO A 63 -5.74 11.94 -10.52
C PRO A 63 -6.15 11.05 -9.36
N LEU A 64 -6.39 9.77 -9.62
CA LEU A 64 -6.74 8.84 -8.55
C LEU A 64 -5.57 8.63 -7.60
N LEU A 65 -4.35 8.50 -8.13
CA LEU A 65 -3.16 8.37 -7.28
C LEU A 65 -2.97 9.61 -6.40
N ILE A 66 -3.20 10.78 -6.93
CA ILE A 66 -3.11 12.02 -6.16
C ILE A 66 -4.16 12.00 -5.03
N ARG A 67 -5.37 11.58 -5.33
CA ARG A 67 -6.43 11.50 -4.32
C ARG A 67 -6.09 10.47 -3.24
N ILE A 68 -5.50 9.35 -3.62
CA ILE A 68 -5.06 8.33 -2.66
C ILE A 68 -3.98 8.91 -1.75
N SER A 69 -2.99 9.60 -2.31
CA SER A 69 -1.93 10.18 -1.51
C SER A 69 -2.48 11.18 -0.49
N LYS A 70 -3.44 11.99 -0.89
CA LYS A 70 -4.08 12.95 0.01
C LYS A 70 -4.90 12.25 1.09
N ALA A 71 -5.63 11.21 0.72
CA ALA A 71 -6.43 10.45 1.68
C ALA A 71 -5.54 9.77 2.72
N LEU A 72 -4.36 9.32 2.31
CA LEU A 72 -3.41 8.66 3.20
C LEU A 72 -2.47 9.65 3.89
N ASP A 73 -2.54 10.92 3.52
CA ASP A 73 -1.68 11.98 4.07
C ASP A 73 -0.20 11.65 3.88
N ILE A 74 0.17 11.32 2.66
CA ILE A 74 1.56 11.05 2.28
C ILE A 74 1.85 11.76 0.97
N ASP A 75 3.15 11.97 0.70
CA ASP A 75 3.56 12.51 -0.59
C ASP A 75 3.28 11.51 -1.71
N LEU A 76 2.82 12.03 -2.84
CA LEU A 76 2.60 11.19 -4.02
C LEU A 76 3.86 10.41 -4.40
N SER A 77 5.02 11.00 -4.22
CA SER A 77 6.29 10.36 -4.56
C SER A 77 6.50 9.03 -3.82
N LEU A 78 5.93 8.89 -2.62
CA LEU A 78 6.03 7.64 -1.88
C LEU A 78 5.27 6.50 -2.54
N LEU A 79 4.27 6.82 -3.34
CA LEU A 79 3.52 5.82 -4.09
C LEU A 79 4.14 5.52 -5.45
N THR A 80 4.84 6.49 -6.03
CA THR A 80 5.26 6.43 -7.43
C THR A 80 6.76 6.33 -7.63
N ASP A 81 7.55 6.25 -6.56
CA ASP A 81 9.00 6.12 -6.67
C ASP A 81 9.33 4.68 -7.10
N LEU A 82 9.70 4.53 -8.35
CA LEU A 82 10.03 3.24 -8.94
C LEU A 82 11.50 3.19 -9.37
N SER A 83 12.30 4.13 -8.87
CA SER A 83 13.68 4.28 -9.34
C SER A 83 14.55 3.05 -9.09
N ASP A 84 14.29 2.31 -8.01
CA ASP A 84 15.06 1.14 -7.66
C ASP A 84 14.34 -0.16 -7.99
N LEU A 85 13.23 -0.09 -8.71
CA LEU A 85 12.40 -1.27 -8.95
C LEU A 85 13.07 -2.17 -9.98
N LYS A 86 13.48 -3.34 -9.51
CA LYS A 86 13.96 -4.43 -10.34
C LYS A 86 13.25 -5.70 -9.90
N LYS A 87 13.31 -6.72 -10.74
CA LYS A 87 12.60 -7.96 -10.47
C LYS A 87 12.95 -8.55 -9.11
N ASN A 88 14.23 -8.53 -8.75
CA ASN A 88 14.67 -9.06 -7.46
C ASN A 88 14.37 -8.11 -6.31
N GLU A 89 14.26 -6.84 -6.59
CA GLU A 89 14.02 -5.85 -5.55
C GLU A 89 12.57 -5.80 -5.10
N LEU A 90 11.64 -6.22 -5.96
CA LEU A 90 10.24 -6.30 -5.56
C LEU A 90 10.06 -7.32 -4.43
N SER A 91 10.75 -8.47 -4.53
CA SER A 91 10.69 -9.47 -3.47
C SER A 91 11.26 -8.94 -2.16
N THR A 92 12.36 -8.21 -2.23
CA THR A 92 12.97 -7.58 -1.06
C THR A 92 12.01 -6.55 -0.45
N PHE A 93 11.39 -5.74 -1.28
CA PHE A 93 10.44 -4.73 -0.84
C PHE A 93 9.27 -5.37 -0.07
N VAL A 94 8.70 -6.44 -0.61
CA VAL A 94 7.60 -7.15 0.06
C VAL A 94 8.07 -7.74 1.39
N ARG A 95 9.26 -8.31 1.40
CA ARG A 95 9.83 -8.90 2.61
C ARG A 95 10.04 -7.84 3.69
N ASP A 96 10.57 -6.67 3.30
CA ASP A 96 10.81 -5.58 4.24
C ASP A 96 9.50 -5.04 4.83
N MET A 97 8.46 -4.94 4.00
CA MET A 97 7.15 -4.51 4.49
C MET A 97 6.59 -5.50 5.50
N ARG A 98 6.74 -6.79 5.22
CA ARG A 98 6.27 -7.82 6.14
C ARG A 98 7.00 -7.73 7.48
N GLN A 99 8.31 -7.55 7.41
CA GLN A 99 9.14 -7.39 8.61
C GLN A 99 8.66 -6.20 9.45
N THR A 100 8.43 -5.08 8.79
CA THR A 100 7.96 -3.87 9.48
C THR A 100 6.63 -4.10 10.19
N PHE A 101 5.70 -4.78 9.53
CA PHE A 101 4.42 -5.07 10.16
C PHE A 101 4.55 -5.98 11.37
N GLU A 102 5.42 -6.99 11.27
CA GLU A 102 5.64 -7.90 12.40
C GLU A 102 6.24 -7.15 13.59
N GLU A 103 7.21 -6.26 13.34
CA GLU A 103 7.81 -5.45 14.39
C GLU A 103 6.78 -4.53 15.05
N MET A 104 5.90 -3.95 14.24
CA MET A 104 4.83 -3.10 14.76
C MET A 104 3.85 -3.88 15.63
N LYS A 105 3.52 -5.10 15.24
CA LYS A 105 2.64 -5.95 16.04
C LYS A 105 3.27 -6.28 17.39
N GLU A 106 4.55 -6.61 17.40
CA GLU A 106 5.27 -6.91 18.62
C GLU A 106 5.29 -5.69 19.55
N LEU A 107 5.57 -4.52 19.00
CA LEU A 107 5.58 -3.29 19.77
C LEU A 107 4.21 -2.99 20.38
N ASN A 108 3.15 -3.16 19.59
CA ASN A 108 1.80 -2.96 20.09
C ASN A 108 1.47 -3.92 21.24
N ALA A 109 1.90 -5.19 21.12
CA ALA A 109 1.69 -6.17 22.18
C ALA A 109 2.41 -5.76 23.46
N GLU A 110 3.64 -5.28 23.33
CA GLU A 110 4.41 -4.81 24.48
C GLU A 110 3.75 -3.62 25.15
N LEU A 111 3.25 -2.68 24.34
CA LEU A 111 2.54 -1.51 24.87
C LEU A 111 1.26 -1.91 25.60
N ASP A 112 0.53 -2.88 25.07
CA ASP A 112 -0.68 -3.39 25.70
C ASP A 112 -0.35 -4.03 27.05
N GLU A 113 0.74 -4.80 27.13
CA GLU A 113 1.19 -5.40 28.39
C GLU A 113 1.54 -4.32 29.41
N MET A 114 2.22 -3.26 28.97
CA MET A 114 2.57 -2.15 29.86
C MET A 114 1.32 -1.45 30.40
N LEU A 115 0.33 -1.21 29.53
CA LEU A 115 -0.94 -0.63 29.99
C LEU A 115 -1.65 -1.52 30.98
N GLN A 116 -1.64 -2.83 30.73
CA GLN A 116 -2.26 -3.79 31.64
C GLN A 116 -1.58 -3.75 33.00
N SER A 117 -0.26 -3.65 33.02
CA SER A 117 0.51 -3.57 34.26
C SER A 117 0.16 -2.31 35.03
N ILE A 118 0.01 -1.19 34.35
CA ILE A 118 -0.37 0.08 34.97
C ILE A 118 -1.78 -0.02 35.56
N ASP A 119 -2.72 -0.59 34.81
CA ASP A 119 -4.09 -0.77 35.28
C ASP A 119 -4.13 -1.65 36.52
N ASN A 120 -3.29 -2.65 36.59
CA ASN A 120 -3.24 -3.57 37.71
C ASN A 120 -2.68 -2.93 38.98
N LEU A 121 -1.95 -1.82 38.85
CA LEU A 121 -1.38 -1.14 40.01
C LEU A 121 -2.46 -0.44 40.85
N ASP A 122 -3.61 -0.14 40.25
CA ASP A 122 -4.68 0.57 40.92
C ASP A 122 -5.66 -0.35 41.61
N SER A 123 -5.49 -1.65 41.49
CA SER A 123 -6.44 -2.61 42.09
C SER A 123 -6.01 -3.16 43.41
#